data_bfd5fc57b826a72cbb7df236ebdf7945
#
_entry.id   bfd5fc57b826a72cbb7df236ebdf7945
#
_cell.length_a   1.000
_cell.length_b   1.000
_cell.length_c   1.000
_cell.angle_alpha   90.00
_cell.angle_beta   90.00
_cell.angle_gamma   90.00
#
_symmetry.space_group_name_H-M   'P 1'
#
loop_
_entity.id
_entity.type
_entity.pdbx_description
1 polymer ?
#
loop_
_entity_poly.entity_id
_entity_poly.type
_entity_poly.pdbx_seq_one_letter_code
_entity_poly.pdbx_strand_id
1 'polypeptide(L)'
;MPEVTLEGQKKLKAARVLCVGTGGLGSPLALYLTAAGVGTLGLVDFDVVDYTNLQRQIIHSTADVGRKKLDSAADKLKALNPFVNLRTFDTRLSSENALELFREFDIIADGTDNFPTRYLVNDACVLTGKPNVYGSIFRFEGQASVFATKDGPCYRCLYPEPPPPGLVPSCAEGGVLGILPGLVGVMQATEVIKLILGVGEPLIGRLLLIDALGMKFRELKLRKNPDCPVCGTHPTVTKLIDYNEFCGIRGEEKPVESGVPEIQVEELKRRLDAKEDLFVLDVREPHEYQICNIGGHLIPLNDLPKRVHELDSSREIVVHCKMGGRSAKAVAFLQQSGFTKVHNVAGGILAWSDRVDPKVPKY
;
A
#
# COMPACT_ATOMS: atom_id res chain seq x y z
N MET A 1 23.38 18.24 21.06
CA MET A 1 24.35 17.44 20.27
C MET A 1 25.16 18.42 19.43
N PRO A 2 26.52 18.32 19.43
CA PRO A 2 27.39 19.24 18.68
C PRO A 2 27.08 19.28 17.17
N GLU A 3 26.67 18.15 16.60
CA GLU A 3 26.38 18.00 15.17
C GLU A 3 25.04 18.66 14.74
N VAL A 4 24.13 18.87 15.68
CA VAL A 4 22.81 19.48 15.37
C VAL A 4 22.82 20.96 15.71
N THR A 5 23.20 21.36 16.89
CA THR A 5 23.28 22.76 17.39
C THR A 5 21.99 23.57 17.15
N LEU A 6 22.04 24.87 17.37
CA LEU A 6 20.99 25.81 17.01
C LEU A 6 20.81 25.92 15.48
N GLU A 7 21.91 25.85 14.74
CA GLU A 7 21.88 25.94 13.28
C GLU A 7 21.18 24.73 12.64
N GLY A 8 21.42 23.53 13.15
CA GLY A 8 20.66 22.34 12.72
C GLY A 8 19.18 22.46 13.04
N GLN A 9 18.81 22.99 14.21
CA GLN A 9 17.41 23.23 14.56
C GLN A 9 16.75 24.27 13.64
N LYS A 10 17.48 25.31 13.22
CA LYS A 10 17.01 26.26 12.22
C LYS A 10 16.79 25.59 10.86
N LYS A 11 17.70 24.70 10.42
CA LYS A 11 17.54 23.91 9.19
C LYS A 11 16.28 23.06 9.25
N LEU A 12 16.05 22.32 10.33
CA LEU A 12 14.82 21.52 10.52
C LEU A 12 13.57 22.41 10.44
N LYS A 13 13.58 23.56 11.13
CA LYS A 13 12.46 24.53 11.15
C LYS A 13 12.20 25.13 9.75
N ALA A 14 13.21 25.26 8.90
CA ALA A 14 13.05 25.80 7.54
C ALA A 14 12.62 24.73 6.53
N ALA A 15 12.84 23.45 6.81
CA ALA A 15 12.61 22.35 5.90
C ALA A 15 11.13 22.07 5.65
N ARG A 16 10.83 21.65 4.41
CA ARG A 16 9.49 21.24 3.95
C ARG A 16 9.56 19.81 3.46
N VAL A 17 8.87 18.90 4.12
CA VAL A 17 8.87 17.48 3.81
C VAL A 17 7.46 17.03 3.45
N LEU A 18 7.31 16.29 2.35
CA LEU A 18 6.06 15.66 1.97
C LEU A 18 6.11 14.17 2.31
N CYS A 19 5.17 13.70 3.11
CA CYS A 19 4.92 12.28 3.34
C CYS A 19 3.80 11.82 2.41
N VAL A 20 4.10 10.89 1.52
CA VAL A 20 3.12 10.26 0.65
C VAL A 20 2.57 9.02 1.34
N GLY A 21 1.34 9.11 1.81
CA GLY A 21 0.68 8.10 2.64
C GLY A 21 0.86 8.32 4.15
N THR A 22 -0.22 8.14 4.90
CA THR A 22 -0.26 8.15 6.37
C THR A 22 -0.52 6.76 6.96
N GLY A 23 -0.17 5.74 6.16
CA GLY A 23 -0.32 4.33 6.51
C GLY A 23 0.76 3.81 7.46
N GLY A 24 1.15 2.53 7.28
CA GLY A 24 2.12 1.87 8.17
C GLY A 24 3.50 2.54 8.22
N LEU A 25 4.08 2.86 7.06
CA LEU A 25 5.36 3.58 6.95
C LEU A 25 5.21 5.06 7.32
N GLY A 26 4.15 5.71 6.80
CA GLY A 26 3.90 7.13 7.03
C GLY A 26 3.60 7.49 8.48
N SER A 27 3.03 6.58 9.26
CA SER A 27 2.72 6.81 10.67
C SER A 27 3.96 7.15 11.52
N PRO A 28 4.96 6.28 11.65
CA PRO A 28 6.17 6.59 12.42
C PRO A 28 6.99 7.71 11.77
N LEU A 29 7.06 7.75 10.44
CA LEU A 29 7.73 8.79 9.69
C LEU A 29 7.20 10.18 10.08
N ALA A 30 5.89 10.42 9.97
CA ALA A 30 5.27 11.70 10.30
C ALA A 30 5.40 12.07 11.79
N LEU A 31 5.24 11.10 12.70
CA LEU A 31 5.41 11.31 14.13
C LEU A 31 6.83 11.80 14.47
N TYR A 32 7.86 11.11 13.99
CA TYR A 32 9.25 11.49 14.30
C TYR A 32 9.68 12.78 13.63
N LEU A 33 9.25 13.07 12.40
CA LEU A 33 9.55 14.35 11.75
C LEU A 33 8.87 15.52 12.47
N THR A 34 7.64 15.32 12.94
CA THR A 34 6.92 16.31 13.76
C THR A 34 7.62 16.54 15.10
N ALA A 35 8.03 15.48 15.80
CA ALA A 35 8.77 15.58 17.05
C ALA A 35 10.12 16.25 16.88
N ALA A 36 10.83 15.99 15.77
CA ALA A 36 12.10 16.63 15.43
C ALA A 36 11.97 18.12 15.11
N GLY A 37 10.75 18.63 14.88
CA GLY A 37 10.48 20.04 14.60
C GLY A 37 10.74 20.44 13.14
N VAL A 38 10.49 19.54 12.18
CA VAL A 38 10.42 19.89 10.76
C VAL A 38 9.37 20.98 10.56
N GLY A 39 9.76 22.09 9.93
CA GLY A 39 8.93 23.29 9.92
C GLY A 39 7.61 23.16 9.17
N THR A 40 7.63 22.50 8.01
CA THR A 40 6.43 22.18 7.23
C THR A 40 6.37 20.71 6.90
N LEU A 41 5.30 20.05 7.27
CA LEU A 41 5.03 18.66 6.94
C LEU A 41 3.77 18.56 6.09
N GLY A 42 3.92 18.12 4.85
CA GLY A 42 2.83 17.77 3.94
C GLY A 42 2.42 16.32 4.14
N LEU A 43 1.14 16.05 4.11
CA LEU A 43 0.57 14.69 4.16
C LEU A 43 -0.36 14.50 2.97
N VAL A 44 -0.13 13.48 2.15
CA VAL A 44 -1.01 13.09 1.04
C VAL A 44 -1.62 11.73 1.35
N ASP A 45 -2.92 11.66 1.44
CA ASP A 45 -3.68 10.42 1.59
C ASP A 45 -5.12 10.66 1.12
N PHE A 46 -5.88 9.62 0.81
CA PHE A 46 -7.29 9.75 0.41
C PHE A 46 -8.18 8.73 1.13
N ASP A 47 -7.57 7.86 1.94
CA ASP A 47 -8.25 6.77 2.61
C ASP A 47 -8.94 7.20 3.92
N VAL A 48 -9.81 6.32 4.38
CA VAL A 48 -10.36 6.34 5.74
C VAL A 48 -9.63 5.33 6.62
N VAL A 49 -9.67 5.56 7.92
CA VAL A 49 -9.11 4.63 8.91
C VAL A 49 -9.97 3.38 8.97
N ASP A 50 -9.38 2.24 8.70
CA ASP A 50 -10.01 0.92 8.83
C ASP A 50 -9.49 0.19 10.06
N TYR A 51 -10.35 -0.60 10.70
CA TYR A 51 -9.99 -1.37 11.89
C TYR A 51 -8.80 -2.30 11.65
N THR A 52 -8.72 -2.92 10.47
CA THR A 52 -7.63 -3.82 10.07
C THR A 52 -6.29 -3.13 9.89
N ASN A 53 -6.30 -1.80 9.82
CA ASN A 53 -5.07 -1.00 9.66
C ASN A 53 -4.37 -0.75 11.01
N LEU A 54 -5.11 -0.76 12.13
CA LEU A 54 -4.62 -0.30 13.45
C LEU A 54 -3.42 -1.09 13.97
N GLN A 55 -3.27 -2.33 13.55
CA GLN A 55 -2.14 -3.19 13.94
C GLN A 55 -0.77 -2.70 13.44
N ARG A 56 -0.74 -1.74 12.48
CA ARG A 56 0.50 -1.18 11.92
C ARG A 56 0.48 0.33 11.67
N GLN A 57 -0.68 0.96 11.62
CA GLN A 57 -0.85 2.39 11.36
C GLN A 57 -1.01 3.15 12.69
N ILE A 58 0.08 3.21 13.47
CA ILE A 58 0.11 3.63 14.88
C ILE A 58 -0.26 5.11 15.14
N ILE A 59 -0.36 5.93 14.11
CA ILE A 59 -0.84 7.32 14.21
C ILE A 59 -2.35 7.37 14.40
N HIS A 60 -3.08 6.31 14.07
CA HIS A 60 -4.52 6.18 14.22
C HIS A 60 -4.87 5.35 15.45
N SER A 61 -6.08 5.53 15.95
CA SER A 61 -6.63 4.81 17.11
C SER A 61 -8.00 4.21 16.79
N THR A 62 -8.50 3.34 17.66
CA THR A 62 -9.83 2.75 17.51
C THR A 62 -10.94 3.80 17.39
N ALA A 63 -10.79 4.94 18.08
CA ALA A 63 -11.74 6.06 18.00
C ALA A 63 -11.74 6.76 16.64
N ASP A 64 -10.71 6.52 15.81
CA ASP A 64 -10.57 7.16 14.50
C ASP A 64 -11.15 6.30 13.36
N VAL A 65 -11.64 5.08 13.64
CA VAL A 65 -12.21 4.20 12.61
C VAL A 65 -13.37 4.89 11.88
N GLY A 66 -13.30 4.89 10.54
CA GLY A 66 -14.26 5.58 9.66
C GLY A 66 -13.96 7.06 9.41
N ARG A 67 -13.02 7.68 10.14
CA ARG A 67 -12.55 9.06 9.88
C ARG A 67 -11.53 9.05 8.72
N LYS A 68 -11.38 10.18 8.04
CA LYS A 68 -10.27 10.35 7.08
C LYS A 68 -8.93 10.18 7.79
N LYS A 69 -8.01 9.44 7.17
CA LYS A 69 -6.65 9.24 7.72
C LYS A 69 -5.94 10.56 7.95
N LEU A 70 -6.10 11.52 7.05
CA LEU A 70 -5.50 12.86 7.18
C LEU A 70 -5.98 13.61 8.43
N ASP A 71 -7.28 13.60 8.72
CA ASP A 71 -7.84 14.28 9.88
C ASP A 71 -7.32 13.65 11.18
N SER A 72 -7.36 12.31 11.25
CA SER A 72 -6.83 11.58 12.40
C SER A 72 -5.33 11.85 12.60
N ALA A 73 -4.53 11.80 11.52
CA ALA A 73 -3.09 12.08 11.58
C ALA A 73 -2.82 13.53 12.01
N ALA A 74 -3.53 14.50 11.42
CA ALA A 74 -3.34 15.92 11.74
C ALA A 74 -3.62 16.22 13.21
N ASP A 75 -4.67 15.65 13.80
CA ASP A 75 -4.98 15.82 15.22
C ASP A 75 -3.84 15.31 16.11
N LYS A 76 -3.30 14.13 15.83
CA LYS A 76 -2.20 13.54 16.62
C LYS A 76 -0.91 14.35 16.48
N LEU A 77 -0.57 14.77 15.24
CA LEU A 77 0.65 15.53 14.98
C LEU A 77 0.60 16.93 15.59
N LYS A 78 -0.56 17.62 15.55
CA LYS A 78 -0.75 18.89 16.22
C LYS A 78 -0.67 18.77 17.73
N ALA A 79 -1.20 17.69 18.30
CA ALA A 79 -1.09 17.42 19.73
C ALA A 79 0.36 17.15 20.16
N LEU A 80 1.17 16.49 19.26
CA LEU A 80 2.57 16.20 19.50
C LEU A 80 3.45 17.48 19.42
N ASN A 81 3.26 18.29 18.38
CA ASN A 81 4.01 19.53 18.17
C ASN A 81 3.13 20.60 17.46
N PRO A 82 2.55 21.55 18.22
CA PRO A 82 1.65 22.57 17.64
C PRO A 82 2.38 23.59 16.75
N PHE A 83 3.72 23.63 16.76
CA PHE A 83 4.53 24.58 16.00
C PHE A 83 4.91 24.10 14.60
N VAL A 84 4.58 22.87 14.24
CA VAL A 84 4.76 22.35 12.89
C VAL A 84 3.63 22.80 12.00
N ASN A 85 3.95 23.37 10.84
CA ASN A 85 2.97 23.73 9.82
C ASN A 85 2.55 22.46 9.07
N LEU A 86 1.36 21.93 9.40
CA LEU A 86 0.79 20.76 8.72
C LEU A 86 -0.04 21.19 7.52
N ARG A 87 0.25 20.58 6.37
CA ARG A 87 -0.50 20.75 5.11
C ARG A 87 -1.06 19.39 4.69
N THR A 88 -2.36 19.26 4.63
CA THR A 88 -3.04 18.01 4.26
C THR A 88 -3.58 18.10 2.84
N PHE A 89 -3.41 17.04 2.05
CA PHE A 89 -3.87 16.94 0.68
C PHE A 89 -4.73 15.69 0.54
N ASP A 90 -6.04 15.88 0.62
CA ASP A 90 -7.05 14.82 0.51
C ASP A 90 -7.25 14.46 -0.97
N THR A 91 -6.30 13.77 -1.51
CA THR A 91 -6.28 13.37 -2.93
C THR A 91 -5.45 12.12 -3.14
N ARG A 92 -5.83 11.35 -4.16
CA ARG A 92 -4.96 10.29 -4.70
C ARG A 92 -3.83 10.97 -5.48
N LEU A 93 -2.59 10.60 -5.18
CA LEU A 93 -1.45 11.04 -5.98
C LEU A 93 -1.55 10.44 -7.39
N SER A 94 -1.44 11.29 -8.41
CA SER A 94 -1.57 10.92 -9.82
C SER A 94 -0.57 11.69 -10.69
N SER A 95 -0.47 11.32 -11.96
CA SER A 95 0.38 12.01 -12.93
C SER A 95 -0.06 13.45 -13.20
N GLU A 96 -1.28 13.81 -12.83
CA GLU A 96 -1.84 15.15 -13.02
C GLU A 96 -1.42 16.12 -11.91
N ASN A 97 -1.25 15.62 -10.66
CA ASN A 97 -1.02 16.48 -9.48
C ASN A 97 0.39 16.35 -8.88
N ALA A 98 1.12 15.26 -9.13
CA ALA A 98 2.37 14.96 -8.44
C ALA A 98 3.46 16.03 -8.67
N LEU A 99 3.65 16.52 -9.91
CA LEU A 99 4.71 17.48 -10.21
C LEU A 99 4.48 18.83 -9.53
N GLU A 100 3.24 19.31 -9.51
CA GLU A 100 2.88 20.57 -8.84
C GLU A 100 3.11 20.44 -7.35
N LEU A 101 2.57 19.38 -6.75
CA LEU A 101 2.69 19.13 -5.32
C LEU A 101 4.16 18.98 -4.88
N PHE A 102 4.98 18.23 -5.61
CA PHE A 102 6.38 17.98 -5.22
C PHE A 102 7.26 19.21 -5.27
N ARG A 103 6.97 20.18 -6.15
CA ARG A 103 7.72 21.46 -6.23
C ARG A 103 7.62 22.28 -4.94
N GLU A 104 6.55 22.11 -4.17
CA GLU A 104 6.33 22.84 -2.93
C GLU A 104 7.18 22.33 -1.76
N PHE A 105 7.80 21.17 -1.88
CA PHE A 105 8.56 20.51 -0.83
C PHE A 105 10.03 20.33 -1.21
N ASP A 106 10.88 20.15 -0.21
CA ASP A 106 12.32 19.98 -0.38
C ASP A 106 12.71 18.50 -0.46
N ILE A 107 11.98 17.64 0.26
CA ILE A 107 12.19 16.19 0.36
C ILE A 107 10.84 15.50 0.27
N ILE A 108 10.80 14.40 -0.50
CA ILE A 108 9.63 13.53 -0.60
C ILE A 108 9.95 12.23 0.13
N ALA A 109 9.08 11.83 1.06
CA ALA A 109 9.19 10.58 1.79
C ALA A 109 8.07 9.63 1.34
N ASP A 110 8.48 8.52 0.74
CA ASP A 110 7.61 7.54 0.12
C ASP A 110 7.14 6.51 1.15
N GLY A 111 5.90 6.64 1.61
CA GLY A 111 5.22 5.70 2.50
C GLY A 111 4.22 4.80 1.78
N THR A 112 4.34 4.63 0.47
CA THR A 112 3.39 3.87 -0.36
C THR A 112 3.62 2.36 -0.32
N ASP A 113 2.56 1.60 -0.55
CA ASP A 113 2.56 0.13 -0.50
C ASP A 113 2.23 -0.53 -1.85
N ASN A 114 2.16 0.25 -2.93
CA ASN A 114 1.83 -0.26 -4.25
C ASN A 114 2.80 0.23 -5.33
N PHE A 115 3.00 -0.58 -6.37
CA PHE A 115 3.97 -0.31 -7.43
C PHE A 115 3.63 0.93 -8.26
N PRO A 116 2.39 1.15 -8.75
CA PRO A 116 2.09 2.34 -9.55
C PRO A 116 2.47 3.64 -8.86
N THR A 117 2.06 3.82 -7.61
CA THR A 117 2.38 5.03 -6.85
C THR A 117 3.89 5.15 -6.59
N ARG A 118 4.58 4.04 -6.35
CA ARG A 118 6.04 4.03 -6.14
C ARG A 118 6.81 4.48 -7.36
N TYR A 119 6.46 4.00 -8.56
CA TYR A 119 7.05 4.48 -9.82
C TYR A 119 6.70 5.94 -10.09
N LEU A 120 5.46 6.34 -9.86
CA LEU A 120 5.02 7.73 -9.97
C LEU A 120 5.84 8.65 -9.05
N VAL A 121 5.99 8.30 -7.77
CA VAL A 121 6.79 9.08 -6.80
C VAL A 121 8.23 9.20 -7.26
N ASN A 122 8.85 8.09 -7.68
CA ASN A 122 10.24 8.11 -8.18
C ASN A 122 10.39 9.04 -9.36
N ASP A 123 9.55 8.89 -10.39
CA ASP A 123 9.70 9.66 -11.62
C ASP A 123 9.41 11.14 -11.39
N ALA A 124 8.40 11.47 -10.59
CA ALA A 124 8.11 12.85 -10.19
C ALA A 124 9.27 13.46 -9.39
N CYS A 125 9.94 12.71 -8.51
CA CYS A 125 11.12 13.14 -7.77
C CYS A 125 12.28 13.45 -8.72
N VAL A 126 12.57 12.58 -9.69
CA VAL A 126 13.62 12.82 -10.70
C VAL A 126 13.30 14.06 -11.52
N LEU A 127 12.06 14.19 -12.03
CA LEU A 127 11.65 15.32 -12.88
C LEU A 127 11.61 16.66 -12.13
N THR A 128 11.38 16.64 -10.81
CA THR A 128 11.39 17.86 -9.99
C THR A 128 12.72 18.12 -9.27
N GLY A 129 13.69 17.20 -9.40
CA GLY A 129 14.98 17.27 -8.72
C GLY A 129 14.89 17.15 -7.21
N LYS A 130 13.90 16.41 -6.69
CA LYS A 130 13.70 16.21 -5.25
C LYS A 130 14.19 14.83 -4.82
N PRO A 131 14.92 14.72 -3.69
CA PRO A 131 15.27 13.41 -3.14
C PRO A 131 14.02 12.66 -2.72
N ASN A 132 14.00 11.35 -3.03
CA ASN A 132 12.99 10.39 -2.62
C ASN A 132 13.54 9.52 -1.50
N VAL A 133 13.02 9.68 -0.29
CA VAL A 133 13.35 8.80 0.85
C VAL A 133 12.41 7.61 0.83
N TYR A 134 12.92 6.52 0.27
CA TYR A 134 12.20 5.30 -0.03
C TYR A 134 12.16 4.34 1.16
N GLY A 135 10.99 3.73 1.38
CA GLY A 135 10.79 2.60 2.25
C GLY A 135 9.86 1.57 1.60
N SER A 136 10.12 0.30 1.86
CA SER A 136 9.27 -0.80 1.42
C SER A 136 9.26 -1.92 2.43
N ILE A 137 8.15 -2.62 2.51
CA ILE A 137 7.95 -3.76 3.42
C ILE A 137 7.22 -4.88 2.68
N PHE A 138 7.57 -6.11 3.01
CA PHE A 138 6.89 -7.30 2.55
C PHE A 138 7.04 -8.41 3.59
N ARG A 139 5.93 -8.90 4.14
CA ARG A 139 5.91 -9.93 5.19
C ARG A 139 6.81 -9.58 6.38
N PHE A 140 8.03 -10.09 6.39
CA PHE A 140 9.04 -9.90 7.45
C PHE A 140 10.27 -9.14 6.96
N GLU A 141 10.27 -8.71 5.71
CA GLU A 141 11.40 -8.04 5.08
C GLU A 141 11.11 -6.56 4.83
N GLY A 142 12.11 -5.72 5.07
CA GLY A 142 12.05 -4.29 4.82
C GLY A 142 13.20 -3.81 3.94
N GLN A 143 12.99 -2.68 3.29
CA GLN A 143 14.00 -2.00 2.49
C GLN A 143 13.95 -0.50 2.76
N ALA A 144 15.12 0.15 2.76
CA ALA A 144 15.25 1.59 2.82
C ALA A 144 16.38 2.08 1.92
N SER A 145 16.19 3.24 1.28
CA SER A 145 17.19 3.90 0.43
C SER A 145 16.84 5.38 0.25
N VAL A 146 17.77 6.14 -0.32
CA VAL A 146 17.54 7.51 -0.80
C VAL A 146 17.78 7.56 -2.30
N PHE A 147 16.72 7.76 -3.06
CA PHE A 147 16.73 7.81 -4.52
C PHE A 147 16.58 9.24 -5.07
N ALA A 148 16.75 9.38 -6.37
CA ALA A 148 16.51 10.61 -7.14
C ALA A 148 17.31 11.84 -6.67
N THR A 149 18.46 11.61 -6.03
CA THR A 149 19.44 12.69 -5.78
C THR A 149 20.25 12.98 -7.05
N LYS A 150 20.89 14.16 -7.11
CA LYS A 150 21.65 14.59 -8.29
C LYS A 150 22.64 13.53 -8.78
N ASP A 151 23.41 12.96 -7.86
CA ASP A 151 24.51 12.03 -8.17
C ASP A 151 24.17 10.56 -7.85
N GLY A 152 23.02 10.31 -7.26
CA GLY A 152 22.57 8.98 -6.87
C GLY A 152 21.70 8.28 -7.92
N PRO A 153 21.47 6.97 -7.74
CA PRO A 153 20.52 6.23 -8.56
C PRO A 153 19.08 6.67 -8.25
N CYS A 154 18.16 6.38 -9.17
CA CYS A 154 16.74 6.43 -8.89
C CYS A 154 16.18 4.99 -8.72
N TYR A 155 14.91 4.85 -8.33
CA TYR A 155 14.27 3.55 -8.15
C TYR A 155 14.32 2.71 -9.43
N ARG A 156 14.17 3.32 -10.61
CA ARG A 156 14.28 2.61 -11.90
C ARG A 156 15.71 2.16 -12.27
N CYS A 157 16.74 2.68 -11.62
CA CYS A 157 18.09 2.09 -11.77
C CYS A 157 18.17 0.69 -11.18
N LEU A 158 17.37 0.40 -10.15
CA LEU A 158 17.28 -0.91 -9.49
C LEU A 158 16.19 -1.77 -10.10
N TYR A 159 15.01 -1.19 -10.33
CA TYR A 159 13.82 -1.86 -10.87
C TYR A 159 13.33 -1.10 -12.11
N PRO A 160 13.92 -1.36 -13.30
CA PRO A 160 13.54 -0.67 -14.54
C PRO A 160 12.07 -0.86 -14.91
N GLU A 161 11.55 -2.06 -14.64
CA GLU A 161 10.18 -2.50 -14.92
C GLU A 161 9.52 -3.05 -13.67
N PRO A 162 8.20 -2.92 -13.54
CA PRO A 162 7.47 -3.54 -12.45
C PRO A 162 7.45 -5.07 -12.58
N PRO A 163 7.29 -5.80 -11.47
CA PRO A 163 7.03 -7.22 -11.54
C PRO A 163 5.72 -7.50 -12.29
N PRO A 164 5.63 -8.65 -12.98
CA PRO A 164 4.38 -9.06 -13.62
C PRO A 164 3.20 -9.02 -12.63
N PRO A 165 2.00 -8.58 -13.09
CA PRO A 165 0.82 -8.54 -12.23
C PRO A 165 0.54 -9.88 -11.55
N GLY A 166 0.27 -9.85 -10.24
CA GLY A 166 -0.01 -11.04 -9.43
C GLY A 166 1.21 -11.83 -8.95
N LEU A 167 2.43 -11.48 -9.40
CA LEU A 167 3.65 -12.15 -8.92
C LEU A 167 3.99 -11.77 -7.47
N VAL A 168 3.77 -10.53 -7.10
CA VAL A 168 3.99 -10.02 -5.74
C VAL A 168 2.64 -9.66 -5.13
N PRO A 169 2.18 -10.42 -4.11
CA PRO A 169 0.92 -10.11 -3.44
C PRO A 169 1.01 -8.77 -2.73
N SER A 170 -0.11 -8.07 -2.62
CA SER A 170 -0.21 -6.85 -1.83
C SER A 170 0.04 -7.12 -0.33
N CYS A 171 0.32 -6.08 0.45
CA CYS A 171 0.42 -6.19 1.91
C CYS A 171 -0.88 -6.72 2.55
N ALA A 172 -2.03 -6.48 1.91
CA ALA A 172 -3.32 -6.98 2.37
C ALA A 172 -3.48 -8.49 2.12
N GLU A 173 -2.86 -9.01 1.06
CA GLU A 173 -2.91 -10.43 0.69
C GLU A 173 -1.79 -11.24 1.34
N GLY A 174 -0.57 -10.72 1.30
CA GLY A 174 0.62 -11.42 1.81
C GLY A 174 0.80 -11.28 3.32
N GLY A 175 0.09 -10.35 3.96
CA GLY A 175 0.31 -9.96 5.35
C GLY A 175 1.60 -9.17 5.54
N VAL A 176 1.73 -8.53 6.70
CA VAL A 176 2.95 -7.83 7.11
C VAL A 176 3.07 -7.87 8.63
N LEU A 177 4.26 -8.12 9.13
CA LEU A 177 4.54 -8.01 10.56
C LEU A 177 4.34 -6.55 11.01
N GLY A 178 3.36 -6.28 11.88
CA GLY A 178 2.88 -4.92 12.19
C GLY A 178 3.94 -3.95 12.72
N ILE A 179 4.99 -4.45 13.37
CA ILE A 179 6.11 -3.62 13.83
C ILE A 179 7.07 -3.22 12.71
N LEU A 180 7.13 -3.97 11.60
CA LEU A 180 8.09 -3.75 10.52
C LEU A 180 7.94 -2.38 9.84
N PRO A 181 6.73 -1.89 9.52
CA PRO A 181 6.56 -0.51 9.04
C PRO A 181 7.07 0.54 10.03
N GLY A 182 6.96 0.27 11.34
CA GLY A 182 7.54 1.10 12.39
C GLY A 182 9.04 1.23 12.24
N LEU A 183 9.73 0.10 12.11
CA LEU A 183 11.18 0.05 11.96
C LEU A 183 11.65 0.79 10.69
N VAL A 184 11.05 0.47 9.54
CA VAL A 184 11.42 1.08 8.24
C VAL A 184 11.07 2.57 8.20
N GLY A 185 9.88 2.97 8.69
CA GLY A 185 9.48 4.38 8.70
C GLY A 185 10.33 5.27 9.62
N VAL A 186 10.85 4.72 10.74
CA VAL A 186 11.86 5.42 11.58
C VAL A 186 13.17 5.58 10.83
N MET A 187 13.61 4.57 10.08
CA MET A 187 14.78 4.71 9.21
C MET A 187 14.58 5.78 8.13
N GLN A 188 13.40 5.82 7.50
CA GLN A 188 13.07 6.91 6.56
C GLN A 188 13.14 8.28 7.25
N ALA A 189 12.58 8.43 8.44
CA ALA A 189 12.67 9.69 9.21
C ALA A 189 14.13 10.08 9.49
N THR A 190 14.97 9.10 9.82
CA THR A 190 16.41 9.31 10.03
C THR A 190 17.10 9.81 8.77
N GLU A 191 16.80 9.22 7.60
CA GLU A 191 17.35 9.66 6.32
C GLU A 191 16.90 11.09 5.97
N VAL A 192 15.62 11.42 6.19
CA VAL A 192 15.11 12.79 6.01
C VAL A 192 15.89 13.78 6.87
N ILE A 193 16.09 13.47 8.16
CA ILE A 193 16.84 14.35 9.09
C ILE A 193 18.30 14.51 8.64
N LYS A 194 18.96 13.44 8.24
CA LYS A 194 20.34 13.50 7.71
C LYS A 194 20.45 14.41 6.49
N LEU A 195 19.48 14.29 5.56
CA LEU A 195 19.43 15.14 4.36
C LEU A 195 19.23 16.62 4.72
N ILE A 196 18.34 16.95 5.66
CA ILE A 196 18.07 18.32 6.09
C ILE A 196 19.30 18.93 6.78
N LEU A 197 19.91 18.18 7.69
CA LEU A 197 21.03 18.67 8.46
C LEU A 197 22.34 18.72 7.66
N GLY A 198 22.48 17.85 6.66
CA GLY A 198 23.72 17.65 5.93
C GLY A 198 24.78 16.93 6.78
N VAL A 199 24.38 15.99 7.64
CA VAL A 199 25.26 15.25 8.55
C VAL A 199 25.14 13.74 8.32
N GLY A 200 26.20 13.02 8.68
CA GLY A 200 26.27 11.56 8.51
C GLY A 200 26.33 11.15 7.04
N GLU A 201 26.02 9.89 6.78
CA GLU A 201 26.04 9.28 5.44
C GLU A 201 24.62 8.85 5.06
N PRO A 202 23.85 9.63 4.28
CA PRO A 202 22.57 9.20 3.77
C PRO A 202 22.68 7.93 2.92
N LEU A 203 21.60 7.16 2.81
CA LEU A 203 21.54 5.93 2.01
C LEU A 203 21.50 6.21 0.48
N ILE A 204 22.23 7.21 0.02
CA ILE A 204 22.41 7.53 -1.41
C ILE A 204 23.35 6.49 -2.03
N GLY A 205 22.89 5.82 -3.08
CA GLY A 205 23.66 4.75 -3.73
C GLY A 205 23.80 3.49 -2.86
N ARG A 206 22.96 3.33 -1.85
CA ARG A 206 22.92 2.20 -0.93
C ARG A 206 21.47 1.71 -0.72
N LEU A 207 21.26 0.41 -0.74
CA LEU A 207 19.99 -0.21 -0.35
C LEU A 207 20.21 -0.99 0.94
N LEU A 208 19.52 -0.58 1.99
CA LEU A 208 19.47 -1.32 3.24
C LEU A 208 18.36 -2.36 3.15
N LEU A 209 18.72 -3.63 3.33
CA LEU A 209 17.81 -4.78 3.45
C LEU A 209 17.70 -5.17 4.91
N ILE A 210 16.47 -5.44 5.34
CA ILE A 210 16.12 -5.73 6.74
C ILE A 210 15.37 -7.06 6.77
N ASP A 211 15.90 -8.03 7.49
CA ASP A 211 15.21 -9.26 7.89
C ASP A 211 14.79 -9.12 9.35
N ALA A 212 13.51 -8.86 9.59
CA ALA A 212 12.99 -8.62 10.93
C ALA A 212 12.96 -9.86 11.81
N LEU A 213 12.83 -11.06 11.23
CA LEU A 213 12.86 -12.30 12.02
C LEU A 213 14.28 -12.68 12.48
N GLY A 214 15.24 -12.54 11.57
CA GLY A 214 16.65 -12.79 11.87
C GLY A 214 17.36 -11.61 12.51
N MET A 215 16.70 -10.43 12.63
CA MET A 215 17.30 -9.13 13.03
C MET A 215 18.61 -8.85 12.29
N LYS A 216 18.59 -9.12 10.97
CA LYS A 216 19.75 -8.94 10.10
C LYS A 216 19.57 -7.73 9.21
N PHE A 217 20.65 -6.97 9.11
CA PHE A 217 20.75 -5.82 8.24
C PHE A 217 21.85 -6.07 7.21
N ARG A 218 21.51 -5.91 5.93
CA ARG A 218 22.47 -6.03 4.83
C ARG A 218 22.42 -4.78 3.97
N GLU A 219 23.57 -4.28 3.61
CA GLU A 219 23.69 -3.14 2.70
C GLU A 219 24.17 -3.61 1.33
N LEU A 220 23.48 -3.18 0.28
CA LEU A 220 23.86 -3.37 -1.11
C LEU A 220 24.25 -2.02 -1.70
N LYS A 221 25.38 -1.97 -2.44
CA LYS A 221 25.76 -0.79 -3.20
C LYS A 221 24.92 -0.71 -4.48
N LEU A 222 24.32 0.45 -4.69
CA LEU A 222 23.55 0.76 -5.90
C LEU A 222 24.33 1.75 -6.76
N ARG A 223 24.40 1.48 -8.06
CA ARG A 223 25.01 2.39 -9.02
C ARG A 223 23.91 3.02 -9.88
N LYS A 224 24.14 4.30 -10.24
CA LYS A 224 23.31 4.96 -11.25
C LYS A 224 23.48 4.23 -12.58
N ASN A 225 22.36 3.85 -13.20
CA ASN A 225 22.39 3.19 -14.51
C ASN A 225 22.43 4.28 -15.60
N PRO A 226 23.49 4.32 -16.45
CA PRO A 226 23.57 5.28 -17.56
C PRO A 226 22.40 5.15 -18.55
N ASP A 227 21.85 3.94 -18.70
CA ASP A 227 20.73 3.64 -19.60
C ASP A 227 19.36 3.70 -18.90
N CYS A 228 19.30 4.26 -17.67
CA CYS A 228 18.05 4.40 -16.95
C CYS A 228 17.07 5.27 -17.75
N PRO A 229 15.81 4.81 -17.98
CA PRO A 229 14.86 5.55 -18.80
C PRO A 229 14.44 6.91 -18.24
N VAL A 230 14.69 7.17 -16.94
CA VAL A 230 14.27 8.41 -16.27
C VAL A 230 15.45 9.30 -15.88
N CYS A 231 16.50 8.74 -15.26
CA CYS A 231 17.62 9.50 -14.75
C CYS A 231 18.95 9.23 -15.47
N GLY A 232 18.95 8.40 -16.52
CA GLY A 232 20.13 8.06 -17.30
C GLY A 232 20.67 9.21 -18.17
N THR A 233 21.67 8.91 -19.00
CA THR A 233 22.31 9.89 -19.89
C THR A 233 21.37 10.37 -21.00
N HIS A 234 20.50 9.48 -21.49
CA HIS A 234 19.50 9.75 -22.53
C HIS A 234 18.10 9.30 -22.07
N PRO A 235 17.46 10.06 -21.16
CA PRO A 235 16.18 9.66 -20.58
C PRO A 235 15.07 9.65 -21.65
N THR A 236 14.30 8.60 -21.70
CA THR A 236 13.12 8.44 -22.57
C THR A 236 11.83 8.83 -21.86
N VAL A 237 11.78 8.76 -20.54
CA VAL A 237 10.66 9.20 -19.71
C VAL A 237 10.93 10.62 -19.24
N THR A 238 10.45 11.60 -19.98
CA THR A 238 10.62 13.05 -19.70
C THR A 238 9.36 13.71 -19.14
N LYS A 239 8.27 12.96 -19.02
CA LYS A 239 7.00 13.36 -18.41
C LYS A 239 6.41 12.17 -17.65
N LEU A 240 5.49 12.43 -16.73
CA LEU A 240 4.75 11.38 -16.06
C LEU A 240 3.86 10.63 -17.05
N ILE A 241 3.68 9.34 -16.82
CA ILE A 241 2.94 8.39 -17.66
C ILE A 241 1.73 7.83 -16.91
N ASP A 242 0.95 6.97 -17.55
CA ASP A 242 -0.04 6.14 -16.82
C ASP A 242 0.69 4.99 -16.11
N TYR A 243 0.80 5.09 -14.79
CA TYR A 243 1.50 4.11 -13.97
C TYR A 243 0.66 2.86 -13.70
N ASN A 244 -0.67 2.92 -13.82
CA ASN A 244 -1.51 1.73 -13.73
C ASN A 244 -1.30 0.87 -14.98
N GLU A 245 -1.35 1.47 -16.16
CA GLU A 245 -1.06 0.78 -17.42
C GLU A 245 0.38 0.22 -17.42
N PHE A 246 1.35 1.04 -17.00
CA PHE A 246 2.77 0.64 -16.92
C PHE A 246 2.99 -0.57 -15.99
N CYS A 247 2.27 -0.67 -14.88
CA CYS A 247 2.32 -1.79 -13.96
C CYS A 247 1.39 -2.96 -14.36
N GLY A 248 0.77 -2.88 -15.54
CA GLY A 248 -0.15 -3.93 -16.03
C GLY A 248 -1.44 -4.03 -15.21
N ILE A 249 -1.71 -3.05 -14.37
CA ILE A 249 -3.00 -2.88 -13.71
C ILE A 249 -3.85 -2.18 -14.76
N ARG A 250 -4.56 -2.96 -15.57
CA ARG A 250 -5.62 -2.40 -16.42
C ARG A 250 -6.52 -1.62 -15.48
N GLY A 251 -6.72 -0.33 -15.80
CA GLY A 251 -7.41 0.63 -14.94
C GLY A 251 -8.58 -0.04 -14.24
N GLU A 252 -8.75 0.26 -12.94
CA GLU A 252 -10.03 -0.03 -12.33
C GLU A 252 -11.07 0.52 -13.31
N GLU A 253 -11.62 -0.36 -14.14
CA GLU A 253 -12.93 -0.13 -14.65
C GLU A 253 -13.68 0.36 -13.42
N LYS A 254 -14.29 1.57 -13.48
CA LYS A 254 -15.33 2.02 -12.54
C LYS A 254 -16.04 0.78 -12.11
N PRO A 255 -16.44 0.61 -10.81
CA PRO A 255 -17.10 -0.61 -10.42
C PRO A 255 -18.03 -0.95 -11.55
N VAL A 256 -17.58 -1.84 -12.40
CA VAL A 256 -18.41 -2.48 -13.38
C VAL A 256 -19.45 -3.04 -12.44
N GLU A 257 -20.68 -2.59 -12.57
CA GLU A 257 -21.78 -3.43 -12.17
C GLU A 257 -21.32 -4.78 -12.61
N SER A 258 -20.91 -5.60 -11.64
CA SER A 258 -20.17 -6.82 -11.93
C SER A 258 -21.10 -7.56 -12.88
N GLY A 259 -20.75 -7.62 -14.18
CA GLY A 259 -21.65 -8.23 -15.17
C GLY A 259 -21.81 -9.73 -14.89
N VAL A 260 -21.40 -10.14 -13.68
CA VAL A 260 -21.60 -11.46 -13.10
C VAL A 260 -22.81 -11.42 -12.15
N PRO A 261 -23.63 -12.45 -12.14
CA PRO A 261 -24.73 -12.59 -11.21
C PRO A 261 -24.26 -12.46 -9.76
N GLU A 262 -24.94 -11.64 -8.96
CA GLU A 262 -24.63 -11.44 -7.55
C GLU A 262 -25.75 -11.90 -6.62
N ILE A 263 -25.35 -12.34 -5.42
CA ILE A 263 -26.27 -12.65 -4.32
C ILE A 263 -25.85 -11.84 -3.09
N GLN A 264 -26.82 -11.26 -2.39
CA GLN A 264 -26.56 -10.57 -1.12
C GLN A 264 -26.34 -11.57 0.01
N VAL A 265 -25.58 -11.18 1.04
CA VAL A 265 -25.22 -12.06 2.14
C VAL A 265 -26.46 -12.51 2.95
N GLU A 266 -27.47 -11.65 3.08
CA GLU A 266 -28.72 -11.95 3.75
C GLU A 266 -29.52 -13.03 2.99
N GLU A 267 -29.56 -12.94 1.68
CA GLU A 267 -30.22 -13.93 0.82
C GLU A 267 -29.48 -15.27 0.85
N LEU A 268 -28.15 -15.25 0.79
CA LEU A 268 -27.33 -16.45 0.96
C LEU A 268 -27.63 -17.12 2.32
N LYS A 269 -27.71 -16.34 3.40
CA LYS A 269 -28.05 -16.86 4.74
C LYS A 269 -29.42 -17.52 4.74
N ARG A 270 -30.44 -16.86 4.21
CA ARG A 270 -31.80 -17.37 4.12
C ARG A 270 -31.86 -18.74 3.39
N ARG A 271 -31.14 -18.84 2.28
CA ARG A 271 -31.10 -20.05 1.45
C ARG A 271 -30.34 -21.19 2.13
N LEU A 272 -29.24 -20.88 2.84
CA LEU A 272 -28.51 -21.86 3.64
C LEU A 272 -29.35 -22.39 4.82
N ASP A 273 -30.08 -21.50 5.49
CA ASP A 273 -31.00 -21.90 6.58
C ASP A 273 -32.15 -22.77 6.07
N ALA A 274 -32.64 -22.51 4.86
CA ALA A 274 -33.64 -23.34 4.19
C ALA A 274 -33.09 -24.68 3.68
N LYS A 275 -31.76 -24.92 3.81
CA LYS A 275 -31.06 -26.12 3.34
C LYS A 275 -31.25 -26.35 1.83
N GLU A 276 -31.27 -25.25 1.05
CA GLU A 276 -31.26 -25.33 -0.41
C GLU A 276 -29.96 -25.99 -0.89
N ASP A 277 -30.02 -26.72 -2.02
CA ASP A 277 -28.82 -27.37 -2.60
C ASP A 277 -27.90 -26.35 -3.27
N LEU A 278 -27.14 -25.64 -2.46
CA LEU A 278 -26.14 -24.67 -2.89
C LEU A 278 -24.73 -25.19 -2.65
N PHE A 279 -23.85 -25.00 -3.61
CA PHE A 279 -22.43 -25.25 -3.42
C PHE A 279 -21.72 -23.92 -3.09
N VAL A 280 -21.28 -23.76 -1.85
CA VAL A 280 -20.52 -22.56 -1.43
C VAL A 280 -19.04 -22.78 -1.72
N LEU A 281 -18.47 -21.93 -2.58
CA LEU A 281 -17.07 -21.95 -2.97
C LEU A 281 -16.33 -20.75 -2.36
N ASP A 282 -15.33 -21.03 -1.54
CA ASP A 282 -14.43 -20.03 -0.99
C ASP A 282 -13.15 -19.94 -1.84
N VAL A 283 -12.88 -18.78 -2.44
CA VAL A 283 -11.70 -18.58 -3.30
C VAL A 283 -10.58 -17.81 -2.63
N ARG A 284 -10.58 -17.81 -1.29
CA ARG A 284 -9.52 -17.22 -0.47
C ARG A 284 -8.33 -18.16 -0.32
N GLU A 285 -7.27 -17.66 0.34
CA GLU A 285 -6.12 -18.48 0.68
C GLU A 285 -6.38 -19.37 1.91
N PRO A 286 -5.68 -20.53 2.06
CA PRO A 286 -5.88 -21.45 3.19
C PRO A 286 -5.75 -20.77 4.56
N HIS A 287 -4.81 -19.83 4.72
CA HIS A 287 -4.65 -19.12 5.98
C HIS A 287 -5.83 -18.18 6.30
N GLU A 288 -6.48 -17.59 5.29
CA GLU A 288 -7.68 -16.77 5.47
C GLU A 288 -8.87 -17.64 5.91
N TYR A 289 -8.99 -18.83 5.33
CA TYR A 289 -10.03 -19.81 5.69
C TYR A 289 -9.87 -20.31 7.12
N GLN A 290 -8.63 -20.46 7.61
CA GLN A 290 -8.35 -20.84 9.00
C GLN A 290 -8.72 -19.76 10.00
N ILE A 291 -8.62 -18.48 9.65
CA ILE A 291 -9.03 -17.36 10.51
C ILE A 291 -10.54 -17.37 10.73
N CYS A 292 -11.30 -17.48 9.66
CA CYS A 292 -12.74 -17.61 9.68
C CYS A 292 -13.28 -18.19 8.37
N ASN A 293 -14.41 -18.87 8.43
CA ASN A 293 -15.10 -19.39 7.24
C ASN A 293 -16.61 -19.49 7.51
N ILE A 294 -17.38 -19.67 6.45
CA ILE A 294 -18.84 -19.89 6.50
C ILE A 294 -19.19 -21.30 6.01
N GLY A 295 -18.23 -22.25 6.06
CA GLY A 295 -18.46 -23.66 5.72
C GLY A 295 -18.35 -23.99 4.22
N GLY A 296 -17.79 -23.12 3.41
CA GLY A 296 -17.61 -23.35 1.96
C GLY A 296 -16.44 -24.31 1.63
N HIS A 297 -16.46 -24.85 0.41
CA HIS A 297 -15.34 -25.61 -0.16
C HIS A 297 -14.24 -24.65 -0.59
N LEU A 298 -13.01 -24.90 -0.14
CA LEU A 298 -11.88 -24.00 -0.39
C LEU A 298 -11.13 -24.41 -1.67
N ILE A 299 -11.14 -23.52 -2.66
CA ILE A 299 -10.25 -23.56 -3.83
C ILE A 299 -9.69 -22.16 -4.04
N PRO A 300 -8.43 -21.88 -3.70
CA PRO A 300 -7.83 -20.57 -3.94
C PRO A 300 -7.99 -20.11 -5.38
N LEU A 301 -8.23 -18.82 -5.61
CA LEU A 301 -8.48 -18.28 -6.95
C LEU A 301 -7.42 -18.69 -7.98
N ASN A 302 -6.16 -18.69 -7.58
CA ASN A 302 -5.04 -19.08 -8.46
C ASN A 302 -4.99 -20.57 -8.78
N ASP A 303 -5.59 -21.42 -7.95
CA ASP A 303 -5.68 -22.87 -8.16
C ASP A 303 -6.96 -23.27 -8.91
N LEU A 304 -7.96 -22.38 -8.96
CA LEU A 304 -9.25 -22.66 -9.56
C LEU A 304 -9.17 -23.17 -11.01
N PRO A 305 -8.30 -22.63 -11.90
CA PRO A 305 -8.18 -23.15 -13.26
C PRO A 305 -7.73 -24.61 -13.34
N LYS A 306 -6.92 -25.07 -12.38
CA LYS A 306 -6.42 -26.44 -12.31
C LYS A 306 -7.40 -27.40 -11.66
N ARG A 307 -8.29 -26.88 -10.81
CA ARG A 307 -9.20 -27.64 -9.96
C ARG A 307 -10.67 -27.48 -10.34
N VAL A 308 -10.96 -26.83 -11.46
CA VAL A 308 -12.34 -26.63 -11.95
C VAL A 308 -13.10 -27.96 -12.16
N HIS A 309 -12.39 -29.04 -12.43
CA HIS A 309 -12.94 -30.39 -12.58
C HIS A 309 -13.51 -30.97 -11.28
N GLU A 310 -13.23 -30.39 -10.12
CA GLU A 310 -13.81 -30.77 -8.82
C GLU A 310 -15.22 -30.21 -8.64
N LEU A 311 -15.64 -29.26 -9.48
CA LEU A 311 -16.92 -28.57 -9.41
C LEU A 311 -17.94 -29.21 -10.35
N ASP A 312 -19.17 -29.37 -9.86
CA ASP A 312 -20.30 -29.87 -10.66
C ASP A 312 -21.04 -28.71 -11.32
N SER A 313 -20.97 -28.61 -12.64
CA SER A 313 -21.61 -27.54 -13.42
C SER A 313 -23.15 -27.60 -13.44
N SER A 314 -23.74 -28.71 -12.99
CA SER A 314 -25.20 -28.83 -12.88
C SER A 314 -25.76 -28.17 -11.60
N ARG A 315 -24.94 -28.01 -10.57
CA ARG A 315 -25.29 -27.39 -9.28
C ARG A 315 -25.19 -25.87 -9.34
N GLU A 316 -25.94 -25.23 -8.48
CA GLU A 316 -25.80 -23.79 -8.26
C GLU A 316 -24.60 -23.53 -7.33
N ILE A 317 -23.64 -22.71 -7.81
CA ILE A 317 -22.40 -22.38 -7.10
C ILE A 317 -22.45 -20.91 -6.65
N VAL A 318 -22.26 -20.69 -5.36
CA VAL A 318 -22.17 -19.36 -4.77
C VAL A 318 -20.72 -19.14 -4.33
N VAL A 319 -20.06 -18.16 -4.93
CA VAL A 319 -18.63 -17.93 -4.76
C VAL A 319 -18.41 -16.73 -3.86
N HIS A 320 -17.60 -16.88 -2.81
CA HIS A 320 -17.20 -15.75 -1.97
C HIS A 320 -15.69 -15.63 -1.81
N CYS A 321 -15.28 -14.44 -1.42
CA CYS A 321 -13.92 -14.12 -0.98
C CYS A 321 -14.00 -13.15 0.21
N LYS A 322 -12.94 -12.36 0.45
CA LYS A 322 -12.94 -11.36 1.52
C LYS A 322 -13.96 -10.24 1.29
N MET A 323 -13.94 -9.59 0.09
CA MET A 323 -14.70 -8.37 -0.23
C MET A 323 -15.53 -8.46 -1.52
N GLY A 324 -15.59 -9.60 -2.20
CA GLY A 324 -16.35 -9.79 -3.44
C GLY A 324 -15.52 -9.71 -4.74
N GLY A 325 -14.37 -9.05 -4.77
CA GLY A 325 -13.58 -8.83 -5.99
C GLY A 325 -12.92 -10.11 -6.57
N ARG A 326 -12.28 -10.92 -5.73
CA ARG A 326 -11.70 -12.22 -6.16
C ARG A 326 -12.78 -13.20 -6.59
N SER A 327 -13.89 -13.23 -5.89
CA SER A 327 -15.02 -14.10 -6.21
C SER A 327 -15.75 -13.66 -7.49
N ALA A 328 -15.83 -12.38 -7.80
CA ALA A 328 -16.34 -11.92 -9.10
C ALA A 328 -15.47 -12.41 -10.27
N LYS A 329 -14.13 -12.37 -10.14
CA LYS A 329 -13.19 -12.95 -11.12
C LYS A 329 -13.38 -14.46 -11.27
N ALA A 330 -13.58 -15.17 -10.15
CA ALA A 330 -13.83 -16.59 -10.16
C ALA A 330 -15.15 -16.94 -10.88
N VAL A 331 -16.23 -16.17 -10.62
CA VAL A 331 -17.52 -16.33 -11.31
C VAL A 331 -17.36 -16.12 -12.81
N ALA A 332 -16.68 -15.06 -13.25
CA ALA A 332 -16.42 -14.81 -14.66
C ALA A 332 -15.64 -15.95 -15.33
N PHE A 333 -14.62 -16.49 -14.65
CA PHE A 333 -13.86 -17.66 -15.11
C PHE A 333 -14.75 -18.92 -15.23
N LEU A 334 -15.56 -19.21 -14.20
CA LEU A 334 -16.50 -20.34 -14.21
C LEU A 334 -17.53 -20.23 -15.34
N GLN A 335 -18.06 -19.04 -15.59
CA GLN A 335 -18.97 -18.80 -16.72
C GLN A 335 -18.31 -19.08 -18.07
N GLN A 336 -17.07 -18.63 -18.25
CA GLN A 336 -16.27 -18.95 -19.45
C GLN A 336 -15.97 -20.45 -19.57
N SER A 337 -15.95 -21.17 -18.46
CA SER A 337 -15.75 -22.62 -18.38
C SER A 337 -17.06 -23.42 -18.52
N GLY A 338 -18.20 -22.76 -18.85
CA GLY A 338 -19.48 -23.41 -19.11
C GLY A 338 -20.42 -23.54 -17.92
N PHE A 339 -20.10 -22.97 -16.74
CA PHE A 339 -20.97 -22.96 -15.58
C PHE A 339 -22.02 -21.85 -15.73
N THR A 340 -23.29 -22.19 -15.74
CA THR A 340 -24.38 -21.23 -15.97
C THR A 340 -25.08 -20.75 -14.68
N LYS A 341 -24.95 -21.50 -13.57
CA LYS A 341 -25.59 -21.21 -12.29
C LYS A 341 -24.55 -20.80 -11.25
N VAL A 342 -23.87 -19.66 -11.49
CA VAL A 342 -22.82 -19.17 -10.60
C VAL A 342 -23.07 -17.73 -10.17
N HIS A 343 -22.91 -17.44 -8.88
CA HIS A 343 -23.18 -16.14 -8.29
C HIS A 343 -22.04 -15.67 -7.40
N ASN A 344 -21.72 -14.39 -7.48
CA ASN A 344 -20.77 -13.73 -6.58
C ASN A 344 -21.48 -13.26 -5.31
N VAL A 345 -20.90 -13.53 -4.13
CA VAL A 345 -21.40 -12.96 -2.87
C VAL A 345 -20.93 -11.51 -2.76
N ALA A 346 -21.88 -10.58 -2.87
CA ALA A 346 -21.62 -9.15 -2.79
C ALA A 346 -21.02 -8.79 -1.41
N GLY A 347 -19.84 -8.12 -1.44
CA GLY A 347 -19.12 -7.74 -0.22
C GLY A 347 -18.42 -8.89 0.53
N GLY A 348 -18.55 -10.13 0.06
CA GLY A 348 -17.82 -11.28 0.58
C GLY A 348 -18.06 -11.59 2.07
N ILE A 349 -17.04 -12.23 2.72
CA ILE A 349 -17.14 -12.62 4.12
C ILE A 349 -17.16 -11.44 5.09
N LEU A 350 -16.62 -10.27 4.69
CA LEU A 350 -16.73 -9.06 5.51
C LEU A 350 -18.18 -8.58 5.60
N ALA A 351 -18.91 -8.54 4.48
CA ALA A 351 -20.34 -8.21 4.50
C ALA A 351 -21.15 -9.24 5.30
N TRP A 352 -20.77 -10.52 5.21
CA TRP A 352 -21.36 -11.55 6.05
C TRP A 352 -21.16 -11.28 7.55
N SER A 353 -19.92 -10.96 7.96
CA SER A 353 -19.61 -10.57 9.34
C SER A 353 -20.39 -9.34 9.80
N ASP A 354 -20.56 -8.34 8.92
CA ASP A 354 -21.25 -7.11 9.27
C ASP A 354 -22.78 -7.28 9.44
N ARG A 355 -23.39 -8.07 8.56
CA ARG A 355 -24.85 -8.04 8.36
C ARG A 355 -25.55 -9.34 8.72
N VAL A 356 -24.79 -10.44 8.84
CA VAL A 356 -25.38 -11.78 9.05
C VAL A 356 -24.92 -12.40 10.37
N ASP A 357 -23.61 -12.51 10.58
CA ASP A 357 -23.06 -13.14 11.79
C ASP A 357 -21.84 -12.36 12.32
N PRO A 358 -22.04 -11.44 13.26
CA PRO A 358 -20.94 -10.67 13.87
C PRO A 358 -19.91 -11.50 14.65
N LYS A 359 -20.15 -12.80 14.86
CA LYS A 359 -19.17 -13.70 15.47
C LYS A 359 -18.10 -14.16 14.50
N VAL A 360 -18.33 -14.02 13.19
CA VAL A 360 -17.31 -14.29 12.17
C VAL A 360 -16.28 -13.16 12.23
N PRO A 361 -15.01 -13.44 12.65
CA PRO A 361 -14.05 -12.39 12.86
C PRO A 361 -13.65 -11.71 11.54
N LYS A 362 -13.44 -10.40 11.60
CA LYS A 362 -12.87 -9.61 10.51
C LYS A 362 -11.34 -9.67 10.58
N TYR A 363 -10.68 -9.72 9.44
CA TYR A 363 -9.22 -9.84 9.36
C TYR A 363 -8.65 -8.99 8.22
#